data_7343172de177a71207abcd53637c4792
#
_entry.id   7343172de177a71207abcd53637c4792
#
_cell.length_a   1.000
_cell.length_b   1.000
_cell.length_c   1.000
_cell.angle_alpha   90.00
_cell.angle_beta   90.00
_cell.angle_gamma   90.00
#
_symmetry.space_group_name_H-M   'P 1'
#
loop_
_entity.id
_entity.type
_entity.pdbx_description
1 polymer ?
#
loop_
_entity_poly.entity_id
_entity_poly.type
_entity_poly.pdbx_seq_one_letter_code
_entity_poly.pdbx_strand_id
1 'polypeptide(L)'
;MKKYTFLEAPSCNMCGKPTHENKIIGVRMNRSQGFKPLKNTGISLTIVKCKSCKLIYSDPLPIPNDIHDHYGIPPEDYWADWYFEPNPDYFKFQIGKAKELITTEGELRALDIGSGIGKCMIALKENGFDAYGLEPSEPFRRMAIAKMGVNPDRVEHKMIEEVEYPENHFDFVTFGAVLEHLYNPAENLQKVNKWLKPGGIVHAEVPSSEWLVPRFYNFFYKLIGSSFTSNLSPMHEPFHLFEFSLKSFEKFAENNNFEIAFYYRTPGKVYYFPTFTHNIMKKLMMKTDTGMQLCVFMRKIN
;
A
#
# COMPACT_ATOMS: atom_id res chain seq x y z
N MET A 1 20.96 -20.68 -4.21
CA MET A 1 21.14 -19.61 -3.21
C MET A 1 19.76 -19.27 -2.65
N LYS A 2 19.59 -19.12 -1.32
CA LYS A 2 18.31 -18.71 -0.75
C LYS A 2 18.05 -17.26 -1.17
N LYS A 3 16.89 -16.97 -1.78
CA LYS A 3 16.53 -15.60 -2.20
C LYS A 3 15.97 -14.74 -1.06
N TYR A 4 15.54 -15.38 0.04
CA TYR A 4 14.82 -14.71 1.13
C TYR A 4 15.33 -15.15 2.49
N THR A 5 15.35 -14.21 3.41
CA THR A 5 15.41 -14.43 4.86
C THR A 5 14.00 -14.28 5.41
N PHE A 6 13.64 -15.12 6.39
CA PHE A 6 12.30 -15.10 6.99
C PHE A 6 12.39 -14.54 8.40
N LEU A 7 11.68 -13.46 8.68
CA LEU A 7 11.62 -12.81 9.99
C LEU A 7 10.26 -13.05 10.65
N GLU A 8 10.29 -13.62 11.85
CA GLU A 8 9.11 -13.71 12.71
C GLU A 8 8.80 -12.31 13.30
N ALA A 9 7.53 -11.93 13.26
CA ALA A 9 7.10 -10.68 13.87
C ALA A 9 6.68 -10.94 15.33
N PRO A 10 7.37 -10.41 16.36
CA PRO A 10 7.01 -10.63 17.75
C PRO A 10 5.65 -10.02 18.13
N SER A 11 5.27 -8.97 17.41
CA SER A 11 4.01 -8.24 17.62
C SER A 11 3.40 -7.79 16.30
N CYS A 12 2.10 -7.52 16.33
CA CYS A 12 1.38 -6.96 15.20
C CYS A 12 1.92 -5.56 14.87
N ASN A 13 2.39 -5.37 13.65
CA ASN A 13 3.05 -4.16 13.21
C ASN A 13 2.21 -2.88 13.37
N MET A 14 0.86 -2.95 13.28
CA MET A 14 0.00 -1.76 13.40
C MET A 14 -0.51 -1.47 14.83
N CYS A 15 -0.70 -2.49 15.68
CA CYS A 15 -1.29 -2.28 17.01
C CYS A 15 -0.44 -2.77 18.19
N GLY A 16 0.75 -3.33 17.90
CA GLY A 16 1.69 -3.79 18.94
C GLY A 16 1.27 -5.02 19.74
N LYS A 17 0.10 -5.63 19.46
CA LYS A 17 -0.35 -6.84 20.19
C LYS A 17 0.51 -8.06 19.82
N PRO A 18 0.82 -8.94 20.80
CA PRO A 18 1.65 -10.12 20.56
C PRO A 18 1.15 -11.01 19.44
N THR A 19 2.04 -11.50 18.59
CA THR A 19 1.71 -12.32 17.40
C THR A 19 1.17 -13.69 17.77
N HIS A 20 1.61 -14.29 18.89
CA HIS A 20 1.12 -15.61 19.34
C HIS A 20 -0.39 -15.64 19.62
N GLU A 21 -1.04 -14.48 19.82
CA GLU A 21 -2.50 -14.36 19.96
C GLU A 21 -3.23 -14.38 18.61
N ASN A 22 -2.53 -14.29 17.49
CA ASN A 22 -3.14 -14.15 16.18
C ASN A 22 -3.79 -15.45 15.70
N LYS A 23 -4.75 -15.30 14.80
CA LYS A 23 -5.41 -16.45 14.19
C LYS A 23 -4.72 -16.79 12.86
N ILE A 24 -4.20 -18.00 12.74
CA ILE A 24 -3.81 -18.56 11.44
C ILE A 24 -5.07 -18.71 10.60
N ILE A 25 -5.08 -18.11 9.41
CA ILE A 25 -6.22 -18.15 8.48
C ILE A 25 -5.97 -19.05 7.28
N GLY A 26 -4.73 -19.42 7.01
CA GLY A 26 -4.36 -20.36 5.97
C GLY A 26 -2.93 -20.18 5.49
N VAL A 27 -2.63 -20.76 4.34
CA VAL A 27 -1.34 -20.68 3.67
C VAL A 27 -1.47 -20.17 2.25
N ARG A 28 -0.41 -19.55 1.73
CA ARG A 28 -0.31 -19.09 0.34
C ARG A 28 1.03 -19.45 -0.27
N MET A 29 0.99 -19.70 -1.57
CA MET A 29 2.18 -19.81 -2.39
C MET A 29 2.39 -18.53 -3.16
N ASN A 30 3.63 -18.11 -3.34
CA ASN A 30 3.98 -16.96 -4.15
C ASN A 30 4.35 -17.33 -5.60
N ARG A 31 4.34 -16.32 -6.45
CA ARG A 31 4.80 -16.37 -7.84
C ARG A 31 5.28 -14.97 -8.26
N SER A 32 6.01 -14.87 -9.37
CA SER A 32 6.43 -13.57 -9.91
C SER A 32 5.23 -12.68 -10.24
N GLN A 33 5.43 -11.38 -10.07
CA GLN A 33 4.43 -10.33 -10.36
C GLN A 33 4.60 -9.80 -11.78
N GLY A 34 3.68 -8.95 -12.16
CA GLY A 34 3.65 -8.17 -13.37
C GLY A 34 2.55 -8.61 -14.32
N PHE A 35 2.42 -7.86 -15.41
CA PHE A 35 1.44 -8.14 -16.47
C PHE A 35 1.70 -9.50 -17.13
N LYS A 36 2.97 -9.93 -17.14
CA LYS A 36 3.40 -11.24 -17.66
C LYS A 36 4.13 -12.02 -16.56
N PRO A 37 3.43 -12.62 -15.59
CA PRO A 37 4.07 -13.38 -14.52
C PRO A 37 4.82 -14.58 -15.09
N LEU A 38 6.14 -14.64 -14.86
CA LEU A 38 7.02 -15.59 -15.54
C LEU A 38 7.09 -16.95 -14.84
N LYS A 39 7.01 -17.01 -13.48
CA LYS A 39 7.20 -18.27 -12.73
C LYS A 39 6.72 -18.19 -11.28
N ASN A 40 6.52 -19.36 -10.67
CA ASN A 40 6.39 -19.47 -9.23
C ASN A 40 7.78 -19.33 -8.58
N THR A 41 7.86 -18.69 -7.42
CA THR A 41 9.11 -18.54 -6.66
C THR A 41 9.35 -19.67 -5.67
N GLY A 42 8.37 -20.58 -5.52
CA GLY A 42 8.48 -21.76 -4.67
C GLY A 42 8.38 -21.49 -3.16
N ILE A 43 7.88 -20.32 -2.76
CA ILE A 43 7.69 -19.98 -1.35
C ILE A 43 6.23 -20.18 -0.96
N SER A 44 6.02 -20.84 0.18
CA SER A 44 4.71 -20.95 0.84
C SER A 44 4.77 -20.21 2.18
N LEU A 45 3.78 -19.36 2.44
CA LEU A 45 3.73 -18.51 3.61
C LEU A 45 2.49 -18.81 4.45
N THR A 46 2.67 -18.85 5.76
CA THR A 46 1.55 -18.84 6.72
C THR A 46 0.96 -17.43 6.78
N ILE A 47 -0.36 -17.35 6.71
CA ILE A 47 -1.09 -16.10 6.77
C ILE A 47 -1.85 -16.04 8.08
N VAL A 48 -1.66 -14.94 8.81
CA VAL A 48 -2.27 -14.70 10.11
C VAL A 48 -3.16 -13.47 10.08
N LYS A 49 -4.12 -13.43 11.00
CA LYS A 49 -4.99 -12.28 11.23
C LYS A 49 -4.90 -11.83 12.68
N CYS A 50 -4.53 -10.58 12.89
CA CYS A 50 -4.53 -9.98 14.21
C CYS A 50 -5.94 -9.94 14.80
N LYS A 51 -6.14 -10.50 15.99
CA LYS A 51 -7.44 -10.50 16.67
C LYS A 51 -7.88 -9.11 17.11
N SER A 52 -6.91 -8.23 17.43
CA SER A 52 -7.18 -6.87 17.91
C SER A 52 -7.58 -5.93 16.77
N CYS A 53 -6.67 -5.69 15.83
CA CYS A 53 -6.83 -4.67 14.78
C CYS A 53 -7.26 -5.21 13.41
N LYS A 54 -7.38 -6.54 13.24
CA LYS A 54 -7.81 -7.20 12.00
C LYS A 54 -6.81 -7.10 10.83
N LEU A 55 -5.61 -6.59 11.03
CA LEU A 55 -4.53 -6.68 10.06
C LEU A 55 -4.31 -8.13 9.66
N ILE A 56 -4.19 -8.40 8.35
CA ILE A 56 -3.80 -9.71 7.82
C ILE A 56 -2.40 -9.56 7.26
N TYR A 57 -1.52 -10.53 7.56
CA TYR A 57 -0.13 -10.50 7.10
C TYR A 57 0.48 -11.90 7.07
N SER A 58 1.61 -12.02 6.41
CA SER A 58 2.41 -13.25 6.43
C SER A 58 3.28 -13.29 7.69
N ASP A 59 3.34 -14.45 8.32
CA ASP A 59 4.22 -14.70 9.46
C ASP A 59 4.81 -16.10 9.32
N PRO A 60 6.16 -16.23 9.11
CA PRO A 60 7.15 -15.13 9.03
C PRO A 60 7.05 -14.27 7.77
N LEU A 61 7.60 -13.03 7.83
CA LEU A 61 7.74 -12.13 6.70
C LEU A 61 8.91 -12.57 5.80
N PRO A 62 8.73 -12.71 4.48
CA PRO A 62 9.80 -13.01 3.54
C PRO A 62 10.55 -11.72 3.16
N ILE A 63 11.79 -11.57 3.62
CA ILE A 63 12.64 -10.44 3.28
C ILE A 63 13.61 -10.87 2.19
N PRO A 64 13.64 -10.21 1.01
CA PRO A 64 14.59 -10.53 -0.03
C PRO A 64 16.02 -10.22 0.43
N ASN A 65 16.96 -11.11 0.07
CA ASN A 65 18.37 -10.90 0.39
C ASN A 65 19.00 -9.80 -0.47
N ASP A 66 18.40 -9.51 -1.63
CA ASP A 66 18.74 -8.41 -2.51
C ASP A 66 17.47 -7.61 -2.82
N ILE A 67 17.41 -6.40 -2.27
CA ILE A 67 16.25 -5.52 -2.43
C ILE A 67 16.20 -4.91 -3.84
N HIS A 68 17.38 -4.71 -4.47
CA HIS A 68 17.45 -4.15 -5.82
C HIS A 68 16.94 -5.15 -6.86
N ASP A 69 17.27 -6.44 -6.70
CA ASP A 69 16.69 -7.52 -7.53
C ASP A 69 15.17 -7.57 -7.38
N HIS A 70 14.67 -7.32 -6.17
CA HIS A 70 13.23 -7.36 -5.85
C HIS A 70 12.44 -6.24 -6.52
N TYR A 71 13.02 -5.04 -6.62
CA TYR A 71 12.42 -3.87 -7.28
C TYR A 71 13.01 -3.60 -8.68
N GLY A 72 13.88 -4.46 -9.18
CA GLY A 72 14.59 -4.28 -10.44
C GLY A 72 13.78 -4.63 -11.70
N ILE A 73 12.51 -4.97 -11.59
CA ILE A 73 11.64 -5.31 -12.74
C ILE A 73 11.44 -4.07 -13.60
N PRO A 74 11.67 -4.15 -14.92
CA PRO A 74 11.40 -3.03 -15.81
C PRO A 74 9.92 -2.61 -15.77
N PRO A 75 9.62 -1.30 -15.80
CA PRO A 75 8.24 -0.80 -15.80
C PRO A 75 7.34 -1.41 -16.89
N GLU A 76 7.90 -1.68 -18.05
CA GLU A 76 7.23 -2.27 -19.22
C GLU A 76 6.80 -3.73 -19.00
N ASP A 77 7.51 -4.45 -18.12
CA ASP A 77 7.12 -5.81 -17.71
C ASP A 77 6.10 -5.78 -16.57
N TYR A 78 6.05 -4.68 -15.82
CA TYR A 78 5.18 -4.48 -14.67
C TYR A 78 3.79 -3.98 -15.07
N TRP A 79 3.73 -3.01 -16.01
CA TRP A 79 2.51 -2.35 -16.44
C TRP A 79 2.24 -2.54 -17.93
N ALA A 80 0.98 -2.48 -18.31
CA ALA A 80 0.57 -2.43 -19.71
C ALA A 80 0.81 -1.01 -20.28
N ASP A 81 0.96 -0.92 -21.61
CA ASP A 81 1.34 0.31 -22.33
C ASP A 81 0.46 1.52 -21.99
N TRP A 82 -0.85 1.30 -21.80
CA TRP A 82 -1.78 2.37 -21.44
C TRP A 82 -1.46 3.07 -20.11
N TYR A 83 -0.73 2.41 -19.23
CA TYR A 83 -0.34 3.00 -17.95
C TYR A 83 0.66 4.15 -18.11
N PHE A 84 1.44 4.14 -19.18
CA PHE A 84 2.44 5.17 -19.47
C PHE A 84 1.86 6.41 -20.15
N GLU A 85 0.56 6.39 -20.47
CA GLU A 85 -0.10 7.55 -21.04
C GLU A 85 -0.45 8.59 -19.95
N PRO A 86 -0.41 9.90 -20.28
CA PRO A 86 -0.89 10.94 -19.38
C PRO A 86 -2.35 10.71 -19.00
N ASN A 87 -2.65 10.91 -17.74
CA ASN A 87 -4.02 10.85 -17.22
C ASN A 87 -4.28 12.04 -16.31
N PRO A 88 -5.01 13.07 -16.76
CA PRO A 88 -5.28 14.29 -15.99
C PRO A 88 -6.15 14.04 -14.75
N ASP A 89 -6.87 12.91 -14.71
CA ASP A 89 -7.67 12.53 -13.55
C ASP A 89 -6.92 11.61 -12.56
N TYR A 90 -5.62 11.37 -12.82
CA TYR A 90 -4.81 10.54 -11.92
C TYR A 90 -4.71 11.17 -10.54
N PHE A 91 -5.09 10.42 -9.52
CA PHE A 91 -5.08 10.88 -8.12
C PHE A 91 -5.93 12.13 -7.82
N LYS A 92 -6.77 12.58 -8.74
CA LYS A 92 -7.57 13.81 -8.63
C LYS A 92 -8.45 13.84 -7.37
N PHE A 93 -9.14 12.73 -7.08
CA PHE A 93 -9.98 12.64 -5.89
C PHE A 93 -9.15 12.71 -4.61
N GLN A 94 -8.04 11.95 -4.54
CA GLN A 94 -7.17 11.90 -3.38
C GLN A 94 -6.53 13.25 -3.09
N ILE A 95 -6.03 13.93 -4.12
CA ILE A 95 -5.43 15.27 -3.99
C ILE A 95 -6.49 16.30 -3.59
N GLY A 96 -7.67 16.28 -4.21
CA GLY A 96 -8.78 17.15 -3.84
C GLY A 96 -9.19 16.96 -2.38
N LYS A 97 -9.32 15.71 -1.94
CA LYS A 97 -9.66 15.39 -0.56
C LYS A 97 -8.54 15.80 0.42
N ALA A 98 -7.29 15.60 0.08
CA ALA A 98 -6.16 16.06 0.90
C ALA A 98 -6.22 17.59 1.11
N LYS A 99 -6.46 18.36 0.04
CA LYS A 99 -6.59 19.84 0.13
C LYS A 99 -7.77 20.30 1.00
N GLU A 100 -8.88 19.56 1.00
CA GLU A 100 -10.02 19.84 1.90
C GLU A 100 -9.68 19.56 3.38
N LEU A 101 -8.82 18.58 3.63
CA LEU A 101 -8.52 18.11 4.98
C LEU A 101 -7.31 18.79 5.62
N ILE A 102 -6.38 19.30 4.81
CA ILE A 102 -5.19 20.04 5.29
C ILE A 102 -5.65 21.32 5.98
N THR A 103 -5.11 21.56 7.17
CA THR A 103 -5.38 22.79 7.94
C THR A 103 -4.14 23.69 8.10
N THR A 104 -3.03 23.34 7.43
CA THR A 104 -1.82 24.16 7.39
C THR A 104 -2.02 25.36 6.46
N GLU A 105 -1.25 26.43 6.69
CA GLU A 105 -1.26 27.64 5.87
C GLU A 105 0.03 27.77 5.05
N GLY A 106 -0.04 28.53 3.95
CA GLY A 106 1.09 28.86 3.11
C GLY A 106 1.26 27.93 1.91
N GLU A 107 2.50 27.85 1.42
CA GLU A 107 2.87 27.00 0.29
C GLU A 107 2.83 25.52 0.69
N LEU A 108 2.07 24.71 -0.07
CA LEU A 108 1.87 23.31 0.23
C LEU A 108 3.01 22.45 -0.32
N ARG A 109 3.60 21.59 0.52
CA ARG A 109 4.61 20.60 0.15
C ARG A 109 4.07 19.19 0.29
N ALA A 110 4.35 18.36 -0.72
CA ALA A 110 3.92 16.97 -0.72
C ALA A 110 5.07 16.00 -0.99
N LEU A 111 4.99 14.82 -0.39
CA LEU A 111 5.90 13.71 -0.63
C LEU A 111 5.12 12.48 -1.12
N ASP A 112 5.50 11.97 -2.28
CA ASP A 112 4.98 10.71 -2.86
C ASP A 112 5.99 9.58 -2.60
N ILE A 113 5.62 8.66 -1.72
CA ILE A 113 6.48 7.54 -1.34
C ILE A 113 6.18 6.36 -2.26
N GLY A 114 7.22 5.82 -2.92
CA GLY A 114 7.10 4.84 -3.99
C GLY A 114 6.49 5.49 -5.23
N SER A 115 7.07 6.59 -5.67
CA SER A 115 6.50 7.46 -6.72
C SER A 115 6.39 6.80 -8.10
N GLY A 116 6.99 5.62 -8.29
CA GLY A 116 6.95 4.87 -9.54
C GLY A 116 7.47 5.70 -10.71
N ILE A 117 6.65 5.81 -11.76
CA ILE A 117 6.97 6.66 -12.92
C ILE A 117 6.59 8.14 -12.72
N GLY A 118 6.27 8.57 -11.49
CA GLY A 118 6.06 9.98 -11.14
C GLY A 118 4.69 10.56 -11.47
N LYS A 119 3.69 9.75 -11.81
CA LYS A 119 2.35 10.25 -12.18
C LYS A 119 1.68 11.04 -11.05
N CYS A 120 1.80 10.57 -9.81
CA CYS A 120 1.25 11.28 -8.65
C CYS A 120 2.01 12.58 -8.39
N MET A 121 3.34 12.59 -8.53
CA MET A 121 4.15 13.81 -8.41
C MET A 121 3.71 14.89 -9.41
N ILE A 122 3.45 14.50 -10.68
CA ILE A 122 2.95 15.40 -11.72
C ILE A 122 1.59 15.96 -11.31
N ALA A 123 0.65 15.10 -10.90
CA ALA A 123 -0.67 15.51 -10.48
C ALA A 123 -0.63 16.44 -9.24
N LEU A 124 0.24 16.17 -8.26
CA LEU A 124 0.46 17.03 -7.10
C LEU A 124 0.96 18.42 -7.53
N LYS A 125 1.96 18.48 -8.41
CA LYS A 125 2.49 19.74 -8.94
C LYS A 125 1.42 20.55 -9.69
N GLU A 126 0.64 19.90 -10.54
CA GLU A 126 -0.47 20.54 -11.28
C GLU A 126 -1.56 21.08 -10.35
N ASN A 127 -1.67 20.53 -9.15
CA ASN A 127 -2.60 20.98 -8.11
C ASN A 127 -1.97 21.92 -7.08
N GLY A 128 -0.79 22.48 -7.36
CA GLY A 128 -0.18 23.55 -6.57
C GLY A 128 0.66 23.10 -5.38
N PHE A 129 1.09 21.83 -5.35
CA PHE A 129 2.06 21.37 -4.36
C PHE A 129 3.49 21.50 -4.89
N ASP A 130 4.43 21.86 -4.02
CA ASP A 130 5.85 21.58 -4.22
C ASP A 130 6.07 20.09 -3.94
N ALA A 131 6.14 19.28 -5.01
CA ALA A 131 6.08 17.83 -4.96
C ALA A 131 7.48 17.20 -4.94
N TYR A 132 7.68 16.29 -4.00
CA TYR A 132 8.86 15.43 -3.82
C TYR A 132 8.46 13.97 -4.00
N GLY A 133 9.43 13.10 -4.35
CA GLY A 133 9.20 11.66 -4.50
C GLY A 133 10.35 10.81 -4.01
N LEU A 134 10.02 9.62 -3.51
CA LEU A 134 10.98 8.54 -3.24
C LEU A 134 10.64 7.35 -4.13
N GLU A 135 11.63 6.81 -4.83
CA GLU A 135 11.47 5.63 -5.67
C GLU A 135 12.69 4.72 -5.57
N PRO A 136 12.58 3.53 -4.96
CA PRO A 136 13.70 2.60 -4.80
C PRO A 136 14.08 1.86 -6.07
N SER A 137 13.21 1.82 -7.09
CA SER A 137 13.46 1.18 -8.37
C SER A 137 14.11 2.13 -9.34
N GLU A 138 15.37 1.90 -9.68
CA GLU A 138 16.08 2.73 -10.66
C GLU A 138 15.42 2.70 -12.06
N PRO A 139 14.90 1.58 -12.58
CA PRO A 139 14.17 1.58 -13.85
C PRO A 139 12.93 2.50 -13.82
N PHE A 140 12.14 2.47 -12.74
CA PHE A 140 10.96 3.33 -12.60
C PHE A 140 11.35 4.81 -12.47
N ARG A 141 12.33 5.13 -11.61
CA ARG A 141 12.84 6.50 -11.46
C ARG A 141 13.37 7.07 -12.77
N ARG A 142 14.16 6.29 -13.51
CA ARG A 142 14.69 6.70 -14.82
C ARG A 142 13.56 6.99 -15.81
N MET A 143 12.52 6.18 -15.84
CA MET A 143 11.35 6.42 -16.68
C MET A 143 10.59 7.68 -16.22
N ALA A 144 10.43 7.92 -14.93
CA ALA A 144 9.83 9.15 -14.40
C ALA A 144 10.55 10.40 -14.91
N ILE A 145 11.87 10.40 -14.93
CA ILE A 145 12.69 11.52 -15.41
C ILE A 145 12.65 11.62 -16.93
N ALA A 146 13.01 10.53 -17.64
CA ALA A 146 13.25 10.56 -19.08
C ALA A 146 11.97 10.63 -19.92
N LYS A 147 10.90 9.95 -19.49
CA LYS A 147 9.64 9.83 -20.27
C LYS A 147 8.53 10.73 -19.74
N MET A 148 8.42 10.85 -18.40
CA MET A 148 7.35 11.61 -17.79
C MET A 148 7.72 13.05 -17.43
N GLY A 149 9.00 13.44 -17.56
CA GLY A 149 9.46 14.81 -17.35
C GLY A 149 9.49 15.25 -15.87
N VAL A 150 9.58 14.28 -14.94
CA VAL A 150 9.78 14.60 -13.53
C VAL A 150 11.15 15.22 -13.32
N ASN A 151 11.23 16.31 -12.54
CA ASN A 151 12.50 16.93 -12.21
C ASN A 151 13.40 15.95 -11.42
N PRO A 152 14.63 15.62 -11.89
CA PRO A 152 15.52 14.70 -11.21
C PRO A 152 15.91 15.12 -9.78
N ASP A 153 15.90 16.43 -9.49
CA ASP A 153 16.20 16.97 -8.15
C ASP A 153 15.03 16.81 -7.16
N ARG A 154 13.87 16.36 -7.65
CA ARG A 154 12.64 16.16 -6.86
C ARG A 154 12.29 14.69 -6.63
N VAL A 155 13.03 13.74 -7.22
CA VAL A 155 12.81 12.31 -7.02
C VAL A 155 14.10 11.61 -6.62
N GLU A 156 14.16 11.18 -5.35
CA GLU A 156 15.32 10.47 -4.83
C GLU A 156 15.23 8.97 -5.12
N HIS A 157 16.39 8.37 -5.51
CA HIS A 157 16.53 6.91 -5.64
C HIS A 157 16.87 6.31 -4.28
N LYS A 158 15.85 6.19 -3.43
CA LYS A 158 15.99 5.70 -2.05
C LYS A 158 14.71 5.05 -1.55
N MET A 159 14.86 4.15 -0.59
CA MET A 159 13.76 3.66 0.24
C MET A 159 13.43 4.67 1.33
N ILE A 160 12.21 4.61 1.87
CA ILE A 160 11.79 5.48 2.98
C ILE A 160 12.65 5.28 4.24
N GLU A 161 13.19 4.09 4.45
CA GLU A 161 14.06 3.76 5.57
C GLU A 161 15.41 4.50 5.52
N GLU A 162 15.86 4.89 4.32
CA GLU A 162 17.18 5.48 4.04
C GLU A 162 17.20 7.00 4.08
N VAL A 163 16.04 7.65 4.23
CA VAL A 163 15.93 9.11 4.19
C VAL A 163 15.50 9.70 5.52
N GLU A 164 15.89 10.93 5.75
CA GLU A 164 15.38 11.78 6.80
C GLU A 164 15.06 13.15 6.22
N TYR A 165 13.86 13.64 6.50
CA TYR A 165 13.43 15.01 6.19
C TYR A 165 13.30 15.83 7.48
N PRO A 166 13.38 17.17 7.38
CA PRO A 166 13.13 18.03 8.52
C PRO A 166 11.76 17.78 9.15
N GLU A 167 11.66 17.98 10.46
CA GLU A 167 10.37 17.94 11.14
C GLU A 167 9.45 19.04 10.64
N ASN A 168 8.14 18.72 10.59
CA ASN A 168 7.10 19.67 10.17
C ASN A 168 7.36 20.29 8.79
N HIS A 169 7.82 19.48 7.84
CA HIS A 169 8.20 19.93 6.50
C HIS A 169 7.08 19.78 5.48
N PHE A 170 6.32 18.68 5.51
CA PHE A 170 5.29 18.37 4.54
C PHE A 170 3.87 18.65 5.04
N ASP A 171 3.01 19.06 4.13
CA ASP A 171 1.58 19.22 4.33
C ASP A 171 0.81 17.94 3.94
N PHE A 172 1.34 17.20 2.96
CA PHE A 172 0.76 15.97 2.48
C PHE A 172 1.84 14.91 2.21
N VAL A 173 1.62 13.70 2.70
CA VAL A 173 2.45 12.52 2.36
C VAL A 173 1.53 11.41 1.88
N THR A 174 1.90 10.74 0.79
CA THR A 174 1.07 9.67 0.22
C THR A 174 1.82 8.37 0.02
N PHE A 175 1.14 7.25 0.32
CA PHE A 175 1.51 5.88 0.03
C PHE A 175 0.45 5.29 -0.92
N GLY A 176 0.62 5.49 -2.21
CA GLY A 176 -0.28 4.95 -3.24
C GLY A 176 0.06 3.51 -3.59
N ALA A 177 -0.53 2.53 -2.94
CA ALA A 177 -0.23 1.09 -3.08
C ALA A 177 1.25 0.76 -2.79
N VAL A 178 1.76 1.25 -1.67
CA VAL A 178 3.15 1.07 -1.23
C VAL A 178 3.23 0.49 0.17
N LEU A 179 2.39 0.93 1.11
CA LEU A 179 2.49 0.58 2.53
C LEU A 179 2.38 -0.94 2.77
N GLU A 180 1.67 -1.65 1.92
CA GLU A 180 1.52 -3.11 1.94
C GLU A 180 2.79 -3.88 1.59
N HIS A 181 3.76 -3.22 0.98
CA HIS A 181 5.06 -3.79 0.61
C HIS A 181 6.14 -3.56 1.65
N LEU A 182 5.96 -2.57 2.52
CA LEU A 182 6.95 -2.20 3.53
C LEU A 182 6.98 -3.22 4.68
N TYR A 183 8.17 -3.54 5.18
CA TYR A 183 8.33 -4.52 6.25
C TYR A 183 7.87 -4.01 7.62
N ASN A 184 8.00 -2.70 7.85
CA ASN A 184 7.63 -2.02 9.08
C ASN A 184 6.69 -0.83 8.82
N PRO A 185 5.44 -1.06 8.36
CA PRO A 185 4.52 0.02 8.00
C PRO A 185 4.25 1.00 9.16
N ALA A 186 4.20 0.52 10.42
CA ALA A 186 4.00 1.41 11.55
C ALA A 186 5.20 2.34 11.80
N GLU A 187 6.42 1.83 11.73
CA GLU A 187 7.63 2.65 11.88
C GLU A 187 7.73 3.70 10.77
N ASN A 188 7.42 3.32 9.54
CA ASN A 188 7.41 4.25 8.42
C ASN A 188 6.32 5.33 8.57
N LEU A 189 5.14 4.98 9.07
CA LEU A 189 4.12 5.97 9.39
C LEU A 189 4.52 6.88 10.57
N GLN A 190 5.24 6.37 11.57
CA GLN A 190 5.80 7.18 12.66
C GLN A 190 6.88 8.15 12.15
N LYS A 191 7.71 7.71 11.21
CA LYS A 191 8.71 8.54 10.55
C LYS A 191 8.03 9.69 9.78
N VAL A 192 7.00 9.38 9.02
CA VAL A 192 6.16 10.37 8.31
C VAL A 192 5.48 11.33 9.29
N ASN A 193 5.05 10.87 10.47
CA ASN A 193 4.47 11.75 11.49
C ASN A 193 5.44 12.89 11.88
N LYS A 194 6.73 12.60 12.03
CA LYS A 194 7.73 13.63 12.32
C LYS A 194 7.86 14.66 11.20
N TRP A 195 7.81 14.20 9.96
CA TRP A 195 7.95 15.05 8.77
C TRP A 195 6.72 15.89 8.45
N LEU A 196 5.53 15.42 8.84
CA LEU A 196 4.28 16.17 8.64
C LEU A 196 4.21 17.38 9.59
N LYS A 197 3.70 18.49 9.07
CA LYS A 197 3.26 19.63 9.87
C LYS A 197 2.06 19.25 10.74
N PRO A 198 1.85 19.84 11.92
CA PRO A 198 0.56 19.78 12.60
C PRO A 198 -0.56 20.21 11.66
N GLY A 199 -1.65 19.41 11.57
CA GLY A 199 -2.72 19.62 10.59
C GLY A 199 -2.44 19.07 9.19
N GLY A 200 -1.22 18.57 8.92
CA GLY A 200 -0.87 17.88 7.68
C GLY A 200 -1.50 16.48 7.60
N ILE A 201 -1.59 15.94 6.40
CA ILE A 201 -2.29 14.70 6.08
C ILE A 201 -1.32 13.64 5.57
N VAL A 202 -1.42 12.42 6.09
CA VAL A 202 -0.89 11.22 5.44
C VAL A 202 -2.04 10.44 4.81
N HIS A 203 -1.88 10.07 3.54
CA HIS A 203 -2.80 9.22 2.78
C HIS A 203 -2.17 7.85 2.55
N ALA A 204 -2.96 6.79 2.73
CA ALA A 204 -2.57 5.43 2.36
C ALA A 204 -3.69 4.78 1.53
N GLU A 205 -3.34 4.27 0.36
CA GLU A 205 -4.19 3.41 -0.45
C GLU A 205 -3.63 2.00 -0.41
N VAL A 206 -4.39 1.04 0.14
CA VAL A 206 -3.91 -0.29 0.49
C VAL A 206 -4.95 -1.37 0.22
N PRO A 207 -4.54 -2.66 0.07
CA PRO A 207 -5.48 -3.78 0.01
C PRO A 207 -6.29 -3.92 1.30
N SER A 208 -7.60 -4.09 1.14
CA SER A 208 -8.52 -4.24 2.27
C SER A 208 -8.61 -5.68 2.75
N SER A 209 -8.33 -5.93 4.03
CA SER A 209 -8.56 -7.21 4.69
C SER A 209 -10.04 -7.57 4.83
N GLU A 210 -10.91 -6.64 4.50
CA GLU A 210 -12.37 -6.78 4.57
C GLU A 210 -13.02 -7.00 3.21
N TRP A 211 -12.22 -7.12 2.15
CA TRP A 211 -12.73 -7.35 0.79
C TRP A 211 -13.61 -8.60 0.70
N LEU A 212 -14.84 -8.41 0.18
CA LEU A 212 -15.89 -9.43 0.16
C LEU A 212 -15.52 -10.67 -0.67
N VAL A 213 -14.89 -10.47 -1.84
CA VAL A 213 -14.58 -11.55 -2.79
C VAL A 213 -13.66 -12.62 -2.17
N PRO A 214 -12.49 -12.28 -1.59
CA PRO A 214 -11.65 -13.26 -0.92
C PRO A 214 -12.32 -13.91 0.28
N ARG A 215 -13.15 -13.17 1.02
CA ARG A 215 -13.89 -13.76 2.17
C ARG A 215 -14.81 -14.89 1.71
N PHE A 216 -15.47 -14.72 0.56
CA PHE A 216 -16.30 -15.77 -0.02
C PHE A 216 -15.45 -17.00 -0.41
N TYR A 217 -14.34 -16.81 -1.14
CA TYR A 217 -13.46 -17.91 -1.53
C TYR A 217 -12.81 -18.60 -0.34
N ASN A 218 -12.36 -17.87 0.66
CA ASN A 218 -11.78 -18.43 1.87
C ASN A 218 -12.80 -19.25 2.67
N PHE A 219 -14.07 -18.86 2.66
CA PHE A 219 -15.14 -19.68 3.23
C PHE A 219 -15.32 -20.98 2.44
N PHE A 220 -15.34 -20.92 1.11
CA PHE A 220 -15.45 -22.10 0.24
C PHE A 220 -14.24 -23.06 0.43
N TYR A 221 -13.00 -22.54 0.46
CA TYR A 221 -11.81 -23.37 0.71
C TYR A 221 -11.90 -24.11 2.04
N LYS A 222 -12.42 -23.49 3.08
CA LYS A 222 -12.64 -24.17 4.37
C LYS A 222 -13.67 -25.28 4.28
N LEU A 223 -14.76 -25.09 3.53
CA LEU A 223 -15.80 -26.12 3.35
C LEU A 223 -15.24 -27.37 2.68
N ILE A 224 -14.30 -27.22 1.75
CA ILE A 224 -13.64 -28.36 1.07
C ILE A 224 -12.38 -28.87 1.78
N GLY A 225 -12.13 -28.44 3.04
CA GLY A 225 -10.99 -28.88 3.84
C GLY A 225 -9.63 -28.35 3.40
N SER A 226 -9.59 -27.31 2.54
CA SER A 226 -8.33 -26.72 2.08
C SER A 226 -7.77 -25.72 3.10
N SER A 227 -6.45 -25.78 3.31
CA SER A 227 -5.70 -24.78 4.09
C SER A 227 -5.34 -23.53 3.30
N PHE A 228 -5.61 -23.49 1.98
CA PHE A 228 -5.31 -22.33 1.14
C PHE A 228 -6.17 -21.12 1.52
N THR A 229 -5.58 -19.94 1.47
CA THR A 229 -6.31 -18.66 1.64
C THR A 229 -6.03 -17.74 0.46
N SER A 230 -7.10 -17.19 -0.12
CA SER A 230 -7.03 -16.29 -1.28
C SER A 230 -6.75 -14.86 -0.89
N ASN A 231 -6.47 -14.05 -1.88
CA ASN A 231 -6.09 -12.66 -1.79
C ASN A 231 -4.71 -12.46 -1.17
N LEU A 232 -4.47 -11.58 -0.33
CA LEU A 232 -3.16 -11.07 0.05
C LEU A 232 -2.10 -11.53 -0.90
N SER A 233 -1.52 -10.73 -1.64
CA SER A 233 -0.59 -11.20 -2.63
C SER A 233 0.87 -11.20 -2.17
N PRO A 234 1.29 -12.10 -1.29
CA PRO A 234 2.64 -12.62 -1.38
C PRO A 234 2.77 -13.60 -2.53
N MET A 235 1.83 -13.59 -3.46
CA MET A 235 1.85 -14.52 -4.61
C MET A 235 2.79 -14.07 -5.72
N HIS A 236 3.27 -12.82 -5.69
CA HIS A 236 4.15 -12.22 -6.70
C HIS A 236 5.05 -11.14 -6.07
N GLU A 237 6.19 -10.92 -6.66
CA GLU A 237 7.14 -9.86 -6.26
C GLU A 237 6.77 -8.51 -6.93
N PRO A 238 6.91 -7.39 -6.25
CA PRO A 238 7.14 -7.24 -4.81
C PRO A 238 5.92 -7.71 -4.02
N PHE A 239 6.15 -8.38 -2.89
CA PHE A 239 5.05 -9.01 -2.14
C PHE A 239 4.17 -7.98 -1.46
N HIS A 240 2.85 -8.18 -1.49
CA HIS A 240 1.94 -7.58 -0.52
C HIS A 240 2.08 -8.36 0.79
N LEU A 241 2.78 -7.83 1.75
CA LEU A 241 3.00 -8.46 3.04
C LEU A 241 1.81 -8.29 3.98
N PHE A 242 1.02 -7.24 3.75
CA PHE A 242 -0.09 -6.82 4.59
C PHE A 242 -1.37 -6.57 3.81
N GLU A 243 -2.51 -6.88 4.44
CA GLU A 243 -3.83 -6.34 4.11
C GLU A 243 -4.36 -5.59 5.32
N PHE A 244 -4.76 -4.36 5.12
CA PHE A 244 -5.16 -3.47 6.19
C PHE A 244 -6.67 -3.47 6.39
N SER A 245 -7.09 -3.22 7.63
CA SER A 245 -8.46 -2.85 7.95
C SER A 245 -8.49 -1.38 8.40
N LEU A 246 -9.66 -0.74 8.36
CA LEU A 246 -9.80 0.57 8.98
C LEU A 246 -9.39 0.53 10.45
N LYS A 247 -9.77 -0.52 11.16
CA LYS A 247 -9.40 -0.73 12.57
C LYS A 247 -7.90 -0.79 12.81
N SER A 248 -7.08 -1.22 11.84
CA SER A 248 -5.63 -1.21 11.98
C SER A 248 -5.06 0.20 11.97
N PHE A 249 -5.62 1.08 11.14
CA PHE A 249 -5.27 2.50 11.14
C PHE A 249 -5.80 3.25 12.36
N GLU A 250 -7.03 2.96 12.81
CA GLU A 250 -7.59 3.52 14.05
C GLU A 250 -6.68 3.20 15.25
N LYS A 251 -6.28 1.91 15.39
CA LYS A 251 -5.38 1.50 16.49
C LYS A 251 -3.98 2.07 16.38
N PHE A 252 -3.48 2.29 15.18
CA PHE A 252 -2.23 3.00 14.97
C PHE A 252 -2.38 4.49 15.34
N ALA A 253 -3.44 5.14 14.87
CA ALA A 253 -3.70 6.56 15.10
C ALA A 253 -3.84 6.89 16.59
N GLU A 254 -4.61 6.07 17.35
CA GLU A 254 -4.78 6.20 18.81
C GLU A 254 -3.45 6.30 19.58
N ASN A 255 -2.38 5.66 19.08
CA ASN A 255 -1.08 5.57 19.78
C ASN A 255 0.00 6.50 19.18
N ASN A 256 -0.27 7.20 18.09
CA ASN A 256 0.76 7.88 17.32
C ASN A 256 0.40 9.30 16.87
N ASN A 257 -0.39 10.01 17.66
CA ASN A 257 -0.71 11.43 17.42
C ASN A 257 -1.36 11.71 16.05
N PHE A 258 -2.23 10.78 15.61
CA PHE A 258 -3.06 10.94 14.42
C PHE A 258 -4.55 10.81 14.75
N GLU A 259 -5.38 11.36 13.90
CA GLU A 259 -6.81 11.05 13.82
C GLU A 259 -7.16 10.56 12.42
N ILE A 260 -8.21 9.71 12.30
CA ILE A 260 -8.77 9.36 11.00
C ILE A 260 -9.64 10.52 10.52
N ALA A 261 -9.12 11.33 9.60
CA ALA A 261 -9.85 12.48 9.08
C ALA A 261 -10.89 12.08 8.02
N PHE A 262 -10.57 11.05 7.21
CA PHE A 262 -11.47 10.52 6.19
C PHE A 262 -11.02 9.13 5.75
N TYR A 263 -11.97 8.30 5.30
CA TYR A 263 -11.68 7.06 4.59
C TYR A 263 -12.77 6.72 3.59
N TYR A 264 -12.40 5.87 2.63
CA TYR A 264 -13.36 5.25 1.72
C TYR A 264 -12.81 3.93 1.19
N ARG A 265 -13.70 3.11 0.61
CA ARG A 265 -13.29 1.90 -0.10
C ARG A 265 -13.77 1.93 -1.54
N THR A 266 -12.95 1.38 -2.43
CA THR A 266 -13.35 1.14 -3.81
C THR A 266 -13.66 -0.35 -4.01
N PRO A 267 -14.68 -0.69 -4.80
CA PRO A 267 -15.07 -2.09 -5.00
C PRO A 267 -14.01 -2.90 -5.76
N GLY A 268 -13.20 -2.22 -6.60
CA GLY A 268 -12.18 -2.87 -7.41
C GLY A 268 -12.74 -3.88 -8.42
N LYS A 269 -11.90 -4.86 -8.77
CA LYS A 269 -12.25 -5.91 -9.72
C LYS A 269 -12.96 -7.08 -9.02
N VAL A 270 -13.93 -7.68 -9.70
CA VAL A 270 -14.62 -8.90 -9.26
C VAL A 270 -14.03 -10.05 -10.07
N TYR A 271 -13.10 -10.80 -9.47
CA TYR A 271 -12.45 -11.94 -10.12
C TYR A 271 -13.28 -13.22 -9.96
N TYR A 272 -13.20 -14.10 -10.94
CA TYR A 272 -13.73 -15.48 -10.90
C TYR A 272 -15.26 -15.61 -10.76
N PHE A 273 -16.01 -14.53 -10.81
CA PHE A 273 -17.46 -14.54 -10.88
C PHE A 273 -17.92 -14.27 -12.31
N PRO A 274 -19.09 -14.80 -12.73
CA PRO A 274 -19.68 -14.48 -14.03
C PRO A 274 -19.87 -12.96 -14.19
N THR A 275 -19.57 -12.43 -15.37
CA THR A 275 -19.58 -10.97 -15.62
C THR A 275 -20.91 -10.30 -15.32
N PHE A 276 -22.05 -10.99 -15.53
CA PHE A 276 -23.37 -10.46 -15.22
C PHE A 276 -23.59 -10.18 -13.71
N THR A 277 -22.81 -10.82 -12.83
CA THR A 277 -22.88 -10.59 -11.36
C THR A 277 -22.03 -9.41 -10.90
N HIS A 278 -21.09 -8.93 -11.73
CA HIS A 278 -20.09 -7.95 -11.31
C HIS A 278 -20.71 -6.65 -10.77
N ASN A 279 -21.72 -6.13 -11.46
CA ASN A 279 -22.38 -4.87 -11.04
C ASN A 279 -23.13 -5.05 -9.71
N ILE A 280 -23.75 -6.21 -9.51
CA ILE A 280 -24.46 -6.54 -8.25
C ILE A 280 -23.45 -6.64 -7.12
N MET A 281 -22.34 -7.36 -7.33
CA MET A 281 -21.27 -7.52 -6.35
C MET A 281 -20.63 -6.18 -6.01
N LYS A 282 -20.36 -5.32 -6.98
CA LYS A 282 -19.82 -3.96 -6.74
C LYS A 282 -20.78 -3.12 -5.89
N LYS A 283 -22.07 -3.12 -6.22
CA LYS A 283 -23.09 -2.41 -5.41
C LYS A 283 -23.17 -2.95 -4.00
N LEU A 284 -23.09 -4.28 -3.84
CA LEU A 284 -23.09 -4.92 -2.53
C LEU A 284 -21.86 -4.50 -1.71
N MET A 285 -20.66 -4.56 -2.31
CA MET A 285 -19.41 -4.13 -1.66
C MET A 285 -19.46 -2.66 -1.23
N MET A 286 -20.01 -1.78 -2.05
CA MET A 286 -20.20 -0.37 -1.69
C MET A 286 -21.19 -0.20 -0.54
N LYS A 287 -22.32 -0.93 -0.55
CA LYS A 287 -23.33 -0.87 0.51
C LYS A 287 -22.83 -1.42 1.84
N THR A 288 -21.97 -2.44 1.80
CA THR A 288 -21.48 -3.15 3.00
C THR A 288 -20.10 -2.68 3.44
N ASP A 289 -19.53 -1.68 2.77
CA ASP A 289 -18.17 -1.18 3.00
C ASP A 289 -17.10 -2.31 2.99
N THR A 290 -17.19 -3.19 1.98
CA THR A 290 -16.31 -4.37 1.81
C THR A 290 -15.56 -4.35 0.48
N GLY A 291 -15.16 -3.18 0.04
CA GLY A 291 -14.40 -2.96 -1.20
C GLY A 291 -12.98 -3.54 -1.15
N MET A 292 -12.37 -3.63 -2.34
CA MET A 292 -11.04 -4.20 -2.55
C MET A 292 -9.91 -3.32 -1.98
N GLN A 293 -9.99 -2.03 -2.24
CA GLN A 293 -9.01 -1.08 -1.76
C GLN A 293 -9.59 -0.22 -0.65
N LEU A 294 -8.79 -0.02 0.38
CA LEU A 294 -9.04 0.89 1.49
C LEU A 294 -8.13 2.11 1.32
N CYS A 295 -8.74 3.28 1.23
CA CYS A 295 -8.05 4.56 1.22
C CYS A 295 -8.30 5.27 2.56
N VAL A 296 -7.23 5.64 3.26
CA VAL A 296 -7.30 6.28 4.58
C VAL A 296 -6.52 7.57 4.56
N PHE A 297 -7.10 8.62 5.12
CA PHE A 297 -6.46 9.91 5.36
C PHE A 297 -6.37 10.12 6.87
N MET A 298 -5.15 10.19 7.38
CA MET A 298 -4.90 10.50 8.79
C MET A 298 -4.32 11.91 8.90
N ARG A 299 -4.86 12.70 9.84
CA ARG A 299 -4.35 14.03 10.15
C ARG A 299 -3.43 13.96 11.36
N LYS A 300 -2.26 14.60 11.27
CA LYS A 300 -1.42 14.84 12.44
C LYS A 300 -2.10 15.86 13.36
N ILE A 301 -2.25 15.51 14.63
CA ILE A 301 -2.99 16.34 15.60
C ILE A 301 -2.11 17.49 16.08
N ASN A 302 -0.90 17.23 16.59
CA ASN A 302 0.05 18.23 17.11
C ASN A 302 1.50 17.75 17.00
#